data_72647414361a543063720d0d3cf8ac1a
#
_entry.id   72647414361a543063720d0d3cf8ac1a
#
_cell.length_a   1.000
_cell.length_b   1.000
_cell.length_c   1.000
_cell.angle_alpha   90.00
_cell.angle_beta   90.00
_cell.angle_gamma   90.00
#
_symmetry.space_group_name_H-M   'P 1'
#
loop_
_entity.id
_entity.type
_entity.pdbx_description
1 polymer ?
#
loop_
_entity_poly.entity_id
_entity_poly.type
_entity_poly.pdbx_seq_one_letter_code
_entity_poly.pdbx_strand_id
1 'polypeptide(L)'
;VARPRYDLASIGVGIVHLGLGAFHRAHGAVYADDLLARDPRWGICGVSMKTPRAVAPLAAQDGLYTLLLKDPSGTTARVVGSVRETMFAPGDPRALVRRMADPRVHVVTLTVTEKGYCHDPATGRLDLAHPDVRHDLAHPGEPVSAVGLLAAALDERRRTGAGALNVVCCDNLPHNGRVLEGLVSSYAATRTPELANWIATHAAF
;
A
#
# COMPACT_ATOMS: atom_id res chain seq x y z
N VAL A 1 -29.30 3.53 5.32
CA VAL A 1 -27.89 3.36 5.01
C VAL A 1 -27.09 4.35 5.87
N ALA A 2 -26.18 3.85 6.72
CA ALA A 2 -25.31 4.70 7.51
C ALA A 2 -24.31 5.43 6.59
N ARG A 3 -23.98 6.68 6.93
CA ARG A 3 -23.05 7.53 6.16
C ARG A 3 -21.89 7.97 7.06
N PRO A 4 -20.72 8.34 6.48
CA PRO A 4 -19.62 8.96 7.23
C PRO A 4 -20.11 10.13 8.08
N ARG A 5 -19.60 10.24 9.33
CA ARG A 5 -19.94 11.31 10.28
C ARG A 5 -18.83 12.34 10.43
N TYR A 6 -17.92 12.40 9.47
CA TYR A 6 -16.79 13.33 9.40
C TYR A 6 -16.85 14.11 8.09
N ASP A 7 -16.19 15.25 8.05
CA ASP A 7 -16.08 16.05 6.83
C ASP A 7 -15.03 15.42 5.90
N LEU A 8 -15.48 14.93 4.74
CA LEU A 8 -14.65 14.30 3.74
C LEU A 8 -13.53 15.22 3.20
N ALA A 9 -13.78 16.53 3.16
CA ALA A 9 -12.82 17.50 2.66
C ALA A 9 -11.65 17.73 3.63
N SER A 10 -11.84 17.45 4.92
CA SER A 10 -10.82 17.61 5.96
C SER A 10 -9.87 16.41 6.07
N ILE A 11 -10.16 15.30 5.38
CA ILE A 11 -9.40 14.06 5.53
C ILE A 11 -8.08 14.13 4.78
N GLY A 12 -6.98 14.01 5.52
CA GLY A 12 -5.64 13.82 5.00
C GLY A 12 -5.33 12.32 4.74
N VAL A 13 -4.41 12.05 3.83
CA VAL A 13 -3.98 10.67 3.55
C VAL A 13 -2.75 10.32 4.39
N GLY A 14 -2.94 9.45 5.36
CA GLY A 14 -1.89 8.86 6.20
C GLY A 14 -1.53 7.43 5.86
N ILE A 15 -2.35 6.76 5.05
CA ILE A 15 -2.15 5.38 4.64
C ILE A 15 -2.09 5.31 3.11
N VAL A 16 -1.08 4.61 2.57
CA VAL A 16 -1.10 4.13 1.18
C VAL A 16 -1.33 2.62 1.20
N HIS A 17 -2.33 2.14 0.48
CA HIS A 17 -2.64 0.72 0.42
C HIS A 17 -2.39 0.14 -0.97
N LEU A 18 -1.41 -0.76 -1.09
CA LEU A 18 -1.08 -1.48 -2.31
C LEU A 18 -1.96 -2.74 -2.43
N GLY A 19 -2.77 -2.82 -3.48
CA GLY A 19 -3.67 -3.95 -3.70
C GLY A 19 -5.11 -3.70 -3.27
N LEU A 20 -5.68 -2.55 -3.64
CA LEU A 20 -7.05 -2.17 -3.29
C LEU A 20 -8.06 -3.14 -3.90
N GLY A 21 -8.34 -4.21 -3.17
CA GLY A 21 -9.30 -5.25 -3.52
C GLY A 21 -10.57 -5.23 -2.65
N ALA A 22 -11.43 -6.22 -2.85
CA ALA A 22 -12.65 -6.38 -2.05
C ALA A 22 -12.35 -6.63 -0.57
N PHE A 23 -11.31 -7.43 -0.26
CA PHE A 23 -10.90 -7.71 1.10
C PHE A 23 -10.55 -6.42 1.86
N HIS A 24 -9.65 -5.61 1.33
CA HIS A 24 -9.26 -4.37 1.99
C HIS A 24 -10.43 -3.42 2.18
N ARG A 25 -11.31 -3.29 1.16
CA ARG A 25 -12.50 -2.42 1.23
C ARG A 25 -13.52 -2.86 2.27
N ALA A 26 -13.57 -4.17 2.58
CA ALA A 26 -14.47 -4.72 3.60
C ALA A 26 -13.81 -4.83 5.00
N HIS A 27 -12.52 -4.55 5.11
CA HIS A 27 -11.74 -4.76 6.34
C HIS A 27 -10.93 -3.50 6.71
N GLY A 28 -9.69 -3.34 6.25
CA GLY A 28 -8.81 -2.23 6.64
C GLY A 28 -9.39 -0.85 6.38
N ALA A 29 -10.09 -0.67 5.25
CA ALA A 29 -10.75 0.59 4.94
C ALA A 29 -11.92 0.91 5.89
N VAL A 30 -12.58 -0.11 6.44
CA VAL A 30 -13.66 0.07 7.44
C VAL A 30 -13.09 0.54 8.77
N TYR A 31 -11.97 -0.04 9.22
CA TYR A 31 -11.30 0.41 10.45
C TYR A 31 -10.78 1.85 10.34
N ALA A 32 -10.22 2.20 9.19
CA ALA A 32 -9.83 3.59 8.94
C ALA A 32 -11.06 4.51 8.98
N ASP A 33 -12.17 4.13 8.33
CA ASP A 33 -13.41 4.90 8.32
C ASP A 33 -13.96 5.15 9.73
N ASP A 34 -13.88 4.15 10.61
CA ASP A 34 -14.31 4.29 12.01
C ASP A 34 -13.40 5.24 12.83
N LEU A 35 -12.13 5.35 12.43
CA LEU A 35 -11.15 6.23 13.09
C LEU A 35 -11.27 7.69 12.66
N LEU A 36 -11.66 7.96 11.40
CA LEU A 36 -11.62 9.28 10.79
C LEU A 36 -12.44 10.35 11.51
N ALA A 37 -13.49 9.97 12.23
CA ALA A 37 -14.27 10.91 13.06
C ALA A 37 -13.47 11.45 14.25
N ARG A 38 -12.38 10.77 14.66
CA ARG A 38 -11.51 11.16 15.78
C ARG A 38 -10.17 11.70 15.30
N ASP A 39 -9.65 11.17 14.21
CA ASP A 39 -8.37 11.54 13.66
C ASP A 39 -8.41 11.58 12.12
N PRO A 40 -8.55 12.77 11.53
CA PRO A 40 -8.72 12.92 10.08
C PRO A 40 -7.45 12.64 9.27
N ARG A 41 -6.32 12.34 9.90
CA ARG A 41 -5.05 12.05 9.21
C ARG A 41 -5.01 10.67 8.56
N TRP A 42 -5.93 9.75 8.89
CA TRP A 42 -5.87 8.34 8.52
C TRP A 42 -6.67 7.97 7.25
N GLY A 43 -6.90 8.93 6.36
CA GLY A 43 -7.43 8.62 5.04
C GLY A 43 -6.47 7.76 4.22
N ILE A 44 -7.03 7.06 3.25
CA ILE A 44 -6.34 6.06 2.44
C ILE A 44 -6.16 6.53 1.01
N CYS A 45 -4.96 6.41 0.48
CA CYS A 45 -4.69 6.33 -0.95
C CYS A 45 -4.71 4.85 -1.35
N GLY A 46 -5.75 4.42 -2.05
CA GLY A 46 -5.91 3.04 -2.50
C GLY A 46 -5.28 2.82 -3.88
N VAL A 47 -4.40 1.82 -3.97
CA VAL A 47 -3.62 1.56 -5.18
C VAL A 47 -4.01 0.24 -5.81
N SER A 48 -4.33 0.26 -7.12
CA SER A 48 -4.44 -0.97 -7.91
C SER A 48 -3.12 -1.28 -8.60
N MET A 49 -2.63 -2.51 -8.40
CA MET A 49 -1.32 -2.94 -8.89
C MET A 49 -1.32 -3.46 -10.33
N LYS A 50 -2.46 -3.97 -10.83
CA LYS A 50 -2.49 -4.68 -12.12
C LYS A 50 -3.48 -4.13 -13.14
N THR A 51 -4.64 -3.67 -12.68
CA THR A 51 -5.71 -3.20 -13.57
C THR A 51 -6.42 -1.99 -12.97
N PRO A 52 -6.94 -1.05 -13.74
CA PRO A 52 -7.66 0.10 -13.19
C PRO A 52 -9.06 -0.25 -12.65
N ARG A 53 -9.53 -1.50 -12.80
CA ARG A 53 -10.91 -1.91 -12.47
C ARG A 53 -11.30 -1.68 -11.00
N ALA A 54 -10.35 -1.77 -10.08
CA ALA A 54 -10.63 -1.58 -8.66
C ALA A 54 -10.70 -0.10 -8.27
N VAL A 55 -9.99 0.77 -8.97
CA VAL A 55 -9.83 2.19 -8.61
C VAL A 55 -10.71 3.12 -9.45
N ALA A 56 -10.94 2.84 -10.74
CA ALA A 56 -11.72 3.70 -11.60
C ALA A 56 -13.16 3.96 -11.12
N PRO A 57 -13.93 2.96 -10.65
CA PRO A 57 -15.27 3.20 -10.10
C PRO A 57 -15.25 4.03 -8.81
N LEU A 58 -14.21 3.87 -7.98
CA LEU A 58 -14.06 4.65 -6.75
C LEU A 58 -13.69 6.10 -7.05
N ALA A 59 -12.79 6.33 -7.99
CA ALA A 59 -12.44 7.68 -8.45
C ALA A 59 -13.68 8.45 -8.94
N ALA A 60 -14.57 7.77 -9.69
CA ALA A 60 -15.80 8.36 -10.20
C ALA A 60 -16.85 8.69 -9.10
N GLN A 61 -16.64 8.22 -7.86
CA GLN A 61 -17.52 8.40 -6.72
C GLN A 61 -16.83 9.08 -5.53
N ASP A 62 -15.78 9.86 -5.78
CA ASP A 62 -14.99 10.53 -4.73
C ASP A 62 -14.49 9.57 -3.65
N GLY A 63 -14.16 8.34 -4.03
CA GLY A 63 -13.68 7.28 -3.13
C GLY A 63 -14.76 6.60 -2.28
N LEU A 64 -16.02 7.04 -2.39
CA LEU A 64 -17.14 6.47 -1.62
C LEU A 64 -17.59 5.12 -2.19
N TYR A 65 -17.98 4.21 -1.31
CA TYR A 65 -18.64 2.97 -1.71
C TYR A 65 -19.56 2.45 -0.59
N THR A 66 -20.51 1.59 -0.97
CA THR A 66 -21.42 0.96 -0.02
C THR A 66 -20.92 -0.43 0.34
N LEU A 67 -20.75 -0.67 1.63
CA LEU A 67 -20.50 -1.99 2.21
C LEU A 67 -21.84 -2.60 2.65
N LEU A 68 -22.12 -3.82 2.22
CA LEU A 68 -23.25 -4.63 2.66
C LEU A 68 -22.77 -5.68 3.66
N LEU A 69 -23.32 -5.64 4.86
CA LEU A 69 -23.13 -6.64 5.90
C LEU A 69 -24.35 -7.56 5.90
N LYS A 70 -24.13 -8.85 5.67
CA LYS A 70 -25.17 -9.87 5.64
C LYS A 70 -24.96 -10.85 6.78
N ASP A 71 -25.98 -11.02 7.58
CA ASP A 71 -26.03 -11.99 8.67
C ASP A 71 -27.42 -12.69 8.72
N PRO A 72 -27.64 -13.69 9.58
CA PRO A 72 -28.93 -14.37 9.69
C PRO A 72 -30.10 -13.46 10.06
N SER A 73 -29.85 -12.30 10.67
CA SER A 73 -30.90 -11.34 11.06
C SER A 73 -31.28 -10.37 9.92
N GLY A 74 -30.48 -10.33 8.83
CA GLY A 74 -30.79 -9.50 7.67
C GLY A 74 -29.58 -8.90 6.99
N THR A 75 -29.80 -7.81 6.26
CA THR A 75 -28.77 -7.06 5.55
C THR A 75 -28.74 -5.62 6.01
N THR A 76 -27.58 -5.16 6.47
CA THR A 76 -27.32 -3.75 6.77
C THR A 76 -26.37 -3.15 5.74
N ALA A 77 -26.43 -1.84 5.56
CA ALA A 77 -25.60 -1.13 4.59
C ALA A 77 -24.97 0.11 5.23
N ARG A 78 -23.66 0.33 4.96
CA ARG A 78 -22.98 1.59 5.30
C ARG A 78 -22.21 2.14 4.12
N VAL A 79 -22.12 3.46 4.01
CA VAL A 79 -21.19 4.13 3.10
C VAL A 79 -19.85 4.27 3.82
N VAL A 80 -18.78 3.82 3.16
CA VAL A 80 -17.40 3.97 3.61
C VAL A 80 -16.76 5.08 2.80
N GLY A 81 -16.10 6.02 3.48
CA GLY A 81 -15.49 7.20 2.88
C GLY A 81 -13.98 7.34 3.18
N SER A 82 -13.34 6.32 3.74
CA SER A 82 -11.92 6.37 4.11
C SER A 82 -10.96 6.40 2.93
N VAL A 83 -11.36 5.91 1.74
CA VAL A 83 -10.54 6.00 0.52
C VAL A 83 -10.69 7.40 -0.06
N ARG A 84 -9.66 8.24 0.08
CA ARG A 84 -9.68 9.65 -0.35
C ARG A 84 -8.95 9.88 -1.66
N GLU A 85 -8.03 9.00 -1.99
CA GLU A 85 -7.30 9.01 -3.24
C GLU A 85 -7.25 7.61 -3.84
N THR A 86 -7.15 7.53 -5.14
CA THR A 86 -6.96 6.26 -5.85
C THR A 86 -5.86 6.41 -6.89
N MET A 87 -5.00 5.39 -6.98
CA MET A 87 -3.93 5.35 -7.98
C MET A 87 -3.90 4.00 -8.70
N PHE A 88 -3.45 4.04 -9.94
CA PHE A 88 -3.15 2.85 -10.72
C PHE A 88 -1.62 2.80 -10.90
N ALA A 89 -0.94 1.85 -10.25
CA ALA A 89 0.51 1.80 -10.19
C ALA A 89 1.20 1.78 -11.56
N PRO A 90 0.74 0.96 -12.54
CA PRO A 90 1.33 0.99 -13.88
C PRO A 90 1.11 2.28 -14.66
N GLY A 91 0.16 3.11 -14.27
CA GLY A 91 -0.13 4.38 -14.95
C GLY A 91 0.86 5.49 -14.65
N ASP A 92 1.31 5.57 -13.39
CA ASP A 92 2.36 6.51 -12.95
C ASP A 92 3.06 5.98 -11.69
N PRO A 93 4.04 5.09 -11.86
CA PRO A 93 4.79 4.54 -10.74
C PRO A 93 5.61 5.61 -10.00
N ARG A 94 6.06 6.66 -10.68
CA ARG A 94 6.81 7.76 -10.07
C ARG A 94 5.94 8.60 -9.13
N ALA A 95 4.69 8.89 -9.53
CA ALA A 95 3.76 9.58 -8.65
C ALA A 95 3.42 8.73 -7.43
N LEU A 96 3.28 7.40 -7.60
CA LEU A 96 3.05 6.49 -6.47
C LEU A 96 4.23 6.46 -5.50
N VAL A 97 5.46 6.40 -6.00
CA VAL A 97 6.69 6.49 -5.19
C VAL A 97 6.69 7.79 -4.38
N ARG A 98 6.45 8.94 -5.04
CA ARG A 98 6.35 10.23 -4.34
C ARG A 98 5.23 10.25 -3.31
N ARG A 99 4.08 9.60 -3.61
CA ARG A 99 2.96 9.54 -2.67
C ARG A 99 3.31 8.74 -1.40
N MET A 100 3.97 7.59 -1.54
CA MET A 100 4.46 6.81 -0.40
C MET A 100 5.58 7.52 0.37
N ALA A 101 6.35 8.35 -0.31
CA ALA A 101 7.44 9.13 0.28
C ALA A 101 6.96 10.42 0.98
N ASP A 102 5.72 10.84 0.82
CA ASP A 102 5.16 12.02 1.50
C ASP A 102 5.29 11.85 3.03
N PRO A 103 5.85 12.83 3.77
CA PRO A 103 6.01 12.74 5.22
C PRO A 103 4.70 12.60 6.00
N ARG A 104 3.56 12.95 5.40
CA ARG A 104 2.23 12.76 5.98
C ARG A 104 1.76 11.31 5.91
N VAL A 105 2.37 10.48 5.06
CA VAL A 105 2.10 9.04 5.00
C VAL A 105 2.90 8.35 6.11
N HIS A 106 2.18 7.74 7.03
CA HIS A 106 2.74 7.05 8.20
C HIS A 106 2.84 5.54 8.01
N VAL A 107 1.97 4.99 7.16
CA VAL A 107 1.87 3.55 6.95
C VAL A 107 1.64 3.24 5.47
N VAL A 108 2.39 2.26 4.97
CA VAL A 108 2.06 1.57 3.71
C VAL A 108 1.57 0.17 4.06
N THR A 109 0.37 -0.19 3.60
CA THR A 109 -0.20 -1.52 3.82
C THR A 109 -0.30 -2.29 2.49
N LEU A 110 -0.23 -3.62 2.52
CA LEU A 110 -0.24 -4.45 1.31
C LEU A 110 -1.23 -5.61 1.40
N THR A 111 -1.97 -5.83 0.29
CA THR A 111 -2.70 -7.06 -0.02
C THR A 111 -2.51 -7.38 -1.51
N VAL A 112 -1.30 -7.80 -1.87
CA VAL A 112 -0.88 -8.00 -3.28
C VAL A 112 -0.87 -9.47 -3.71
N THR A 113 -1.23 -10.36 -2.81
CA THR A 113 -1.17 -11.82 -2.92
C THR A 113 0.27 -12.36 -2.99
N GLU A 114 0.45 -13.65 -2.68
CA GLU A 114 1.74 -14.31 -2.60
C GLU A 114 2.63 -14.09 -3.85
N LYS A 115 2.05 -14.15 -5.04
CA LYS A 115 2.76 -13.92 -6.31
C LYS A 115 3.26 -12.49 -6.49
N GLY A 116 2.68 -11.52 -5.78
CA GLY A 116 3.06 -10.11 -5.88
C GLY A 116 4.36 -9.76 -5.15
N TYR A 117 4.89 -10.70 -4.34
CA TYR A 117 6.14 -10.49 -3.60
C TYR A 117 7.39 -10.86 -4.37
N CYS A 118 7.28 -11.49 -5.54
CA CYS A 118 8.40 -11.89 -6.39
C CYS A 118 9.47 -12.72 -5.64
N HIS A 119 9.03 -13.60 -4.73
CA HIS A 119 9.91 -14.48 -3.99
C HIS A 119 9.92 -15.89 -4.62
N ASP A 120 11.03 -16.59 -4.45
CA ASP A 120 11.13 -18.01 -4.77
C ASP A 120 10.40 -18.82 -3.68
N PRO A 121 9.33 -19.56 -4.02
CA PRO A 121 8.56 -20.34 -3.03
C PRO A 121 9.38 -21.41 -2.30
N ALA A 122 10.45 -21.92 -2.90
CA ALA A 122 11.29 -22.95 -2.31
C ALA A 122 12.23 -22.40 -1.22
N THR A 123 12.69 -21.16 -1.39
CA THR A 123 13.68 -20.56 -0.50
C THR A 123 13.13 -19.41 0.35
N GLY A 124 11.98 -18.85 -0.01
CA GLY A 124 11.41 -17.65 0.59
C GLY A 124 12.20 -16.36 0.32
N ARG A 125 13.24 -16.43 -0.53
CA ARG A 125 14.12 -15.30 -0.86
C ARG A 125 13.61 -14.55 -2.09
N LEU A 126 14.05 -13.31 -2.25
CA LEU A 126 13.79 -12.53 -3.46
C LEU A 126 14.33 -13.27 -4.69
N ASP A 127 13.45 -13.50 -5.67
CA ASP A 127 13.83 -14.07 -6.95
C ASP A 127 14.37 -12.96 -7.86
N LEU A 128 15.70 -12.85 -7.93
CA LEU A 128 16.37 -11.87 -8.78
C LEU A 128 16.20 -12.17 -10.29
N ALA A 129 15.76 -13.37 -10.66
CA ALA A 129 15.44 -13.72 -12.04
C ALA A 129 13.99 -13.39 -12.42
N HIS A 130 13.13 -13.06 -11.42
CA HIS A 130 11.74 -12.67 -11.69
C HIS A 130 11.69 -11.47 -12.66
N PRO A 131 10.85 -11.50 -13.71
CA PRO A 131 10.80 -10.45 -14.72
C PRO A 131 10.62 -9.04 -14.14
N ASP A 132 9.70 -8.88 -13.18
CA ASP A 132 9.42 -7.58 -12.56
C ASP A 132 10.60 -7.08 -11.74
N VAL A 133 11.31 -7.97 -11.02
CA VAL A 133 12.51 -7.60 -10.25
C VAL A 133 13.65 -7.18 -11.17
N ARG A 134 13.86 -7.91 -12.26
CA ARG A 134 14.85 -7.54 -13.28
C ARG A 134 14.52 -6.20 -13.93
N HIS A 135 13.25 -5.98 -14.24
CA HIS A 135 12.79 -4.68 -14.74
C HIS A 135 13.14 -3.56 -13.76
N ASP A 136 12.78 -3.72 -12.49
CA ASP A 136 12.96 -2.69 -11.46
C ASP A 136 14.44 -2.39 -11.19
N LEU A 137 15.30 -3.41 -11.25
CA LEU A 137 16.74 -3.21 -11.14
C LEU A 137 17.34 -2.45 -12.33
N ALA A 138 16.81 -2.67 -13.54
CA ALA A 138 17.23 -1.98 -14.74
C ALA A 138 16.62 -0.55 -14.86
N HIS A 139 15.40 -0.36 -14.34
CA HIS A 139 14.63 0.89 -14.44
C HIS A 139 14.16 1.37 -13.06
N PRO A 140 15.07 1.72 -12.15
CA PRO A 140 14.72 2.02 -10.76
C PRO A 140 13.82 3.24 -10.54
N GLY A 141 13.69 4.09 -11.55
CA GLY A 141 12.76 5.22 -11.55
C GLY A 141 11.33 4.86 -11.92
N GLU A 142 11.08 3.63 -12.40
CA GLU A 142 9.77 3.17 -12.87
C GLU A 142 9.47 1.74 -12.38
N PRO A 143 9.51 1.49 -11.06
CA PRO A 143 9.32 0.17 -10.51
C PRO A 143 7.89 -0.34 -10.75
N VAL A 144 7.77 -1.66 -11.03
CA VAL A 144 6.50 -2.35 -11.28
C VAL A 144 6.16 -3.36 -10.20
N SER A 145 7.16 -3.94 -9.49
CA SER A 145 6.93 -4.85 -8.38
C SER A 145 6.60 -4.11 -7.09
N ALA A 146 5.87 -4.75 -6.18
CA ALA A 146 5.61 -4.19 -4.85
C ALA A 146 6.92 -3.94 -4.09
N VAL A 147 7.88 -4.84 -4.20
CA VAL A 147 9.20 -4.75 -3.54
C VAL A 147 9.99 -3.56 -4.10
N GLY A 148 10.02 -3.40 -5.43
CA GLY A 148 10.69 -2.27 -6.09
C GLY A 148 10.05 -0.93 -5.76
N LEU A 149 8.71 -0.86 -5.75
CA LEU A 149 7.95 0.34 -5.34
C LEU A 149 8.27 0.75 -3.90
N LEU A 150 8.27 -0.21 -2.96
CA LEU A 150 8.62 0.06 -1.56
C LEU A 150 10.06 0.53 -1.41
N ALA A 151 11.02 -0.16 -2.04
CA ALA A 151 12.41 0.24 -1.98
C ALA A 151 12.65 1.63 -2.58
N ALA A 152 11.98 1.95 -3.69
CA ALA A 152 12.06 3.29 -4.30
C ALA A 152 11.46 4.38 -3.41
N ALA A 153 10.33 4.10 -2.75
CA ALA A 153 9.70 5.04 -1.82
C ALA A 153 10.57 5.27 -0.57
N LEU A 154 11.19 4.23 -0.04
CA LEU A 154 12.12 4.32 1.09
C LEU A 154 13.39 5.08 0.71
N ASP A 155 13.92 4.89 -0.50
CA ASP A 155 15.04 5.68 -1.01
C ASP A 155 14.68 7.17 -1.19
N GLU A 156 13.48 7.45 -1.69
CA GLU A 156 12.98 8.83 -1.80
C GLU A 156 12.85 9.48 -0.42
N ARG A 157 12.31 8.77 0.58
CA ARG A 157 12.24 9.27 1.97
C ARG A 157 13.63 9.54 2.54
N ARG A 158 14.59 8.64 2.30
CA ARG A 158 15.99 8.83 2.70
C ARG A 158 16.57 10.11 2.10
N ARG A 159 16.38 10.31 0.79
CA ARG A 159 16.93 11.47 0.07
C ARG A 159 16.28 12.80 0.44
N THR A 160 14.99 12.77 0.77
CA THR A 160 14.21 13.97 1.12
C THR A 160 14.16 14.26 2.61
N GLY A 161 14.67 13.36 3.46
CA GLY A 161 14.58 13.51 4.92
C GLY A 161 13.17 13.33 5.48
N ALA A 162 12.27 12.63 4.76
CA ALA A 162 10.88 12.42 5.19
C ALA A 162 10.73 11.46 6.38
N GLY A 163 11.84 10.85 6.85
CA GLY A 163 11.87 10.02 8.05
C GLY A 163 11.35 8.60 7.86
N ALA A 164 11.11 7.94 8.98
CA ALA A 164 10.73 6.52 9.06
C ALA A 164 9.36 6.22 8.40
N LEU A 165 9.16 4.96 8.01
CA LEU A 165 7.92 4.45 7.44
C LEU A 165 7.60 3.08 8.01
N ASN A 166 6.32 2.87 8.40
CA ASN A 166 5.82 1.54 8.73
C ASN A 166 5.28 0.87 7.47
N VAL A 167 5.66 -0.37 7.24
CA VAL A 167 5.18 -1.19 6.12
C VAL A 167 4.50 -2.42 6.68
N VAL A 168 3.20 -2.56 6.46
CA VAL A 168 2.39 -3.63 7.06
C VAL A 168 1.88 -4.57 5.98
N CYS A 169 2.39 -5.78 5.97
CA CYS A 169 1.85 -6.85 5.13
C CYS A 169 0.55 -7.37 5.74
N CYS A 170 -0.54 -7.27 4.98
CA CYS A 170 -1.86 -7.76 5.37
C CYS A 170 -2.27 -9.04 4.60
N ASP A 171 -1.34 -9.65 3.86
CA ASP A 171 -1.57 -10.93 3.18
C ASP A 171 -1.45 -12.12 4.13
N ASN A 172 -2.12 -13.20 3.81
CA ASN A 172 -2.12 -14.43 4.58
C ASN A 172 -0.86 -15.27 4.33
N LEU A 173 0.28 -14.79 4.80
CA LEU A 173 1.57 -15.47 4.74
C LEU A 173 2.11 -15.69 6.16
N PRO A 174 2.66 -16.87 6.50
CA PRO A 174 3.36 -17.05 7.76
C PRO A 174 4.51 -16.05 7.91
N HIS A 175 4.57 -15.37 9.06
CA HIS A 175 5.61 -14.35 9.33
C HIS A 175 5.72 -13.28 8.24
N ASN A 176 4.59 -12.87 7.69
CA ASN A 176 4.50 -11.98 6.51
C ASN A 176 5.36 -10.71 6.61
N GLY A 177 5.43 -10.06 7.77
CA GLY A 177 6.28 -8.88 7.98
C GLY A 177 7.77 -9.21 7.79
N ARG A 178 8.27 -10.30 8.40
CA ARG A 178 9.67 -10.73 8.24
C ARG A 178 10.01 -11.14 6.81
N VAL A 179 9.06 -11.79 6.14
CA VAL A 179 9.23 -12.14 4.72
C VAL A 179 9.38 -10.88 3.89
N LEU A 180 8.47 -9.92 4.05
CA LEU A 180 8.52 -8.66 3.31
C LEU A 180 9.80 -7.85 3.62
N GLU A 181 10.19 -7.75 4.90
CA GLU A 181 11.45 -7.13 5.32
C GLU A 181 12.64 -7.73 4.59
N GLY A 182 12.75 -9.06 4.59
CA GLY A 182 13.83 -9.79 3.92
C GLY A 182 13.87 -9.52 2.41
N LEU A 183 12.72 -9.46 1.74
CA LEU A 183 12.61 -9.19 0.31
C LEU A 183 13.03 -7.75 -0.03
N VAL A 184 12.51 -6.77 0.71
CA VAL A 184 12.83 -5.34 0.48
C VAL A 184 14.30 -5.06 0.80
N SER A 185 14.83 -5.62 1.90
CA SER A 185 16.23 -5.47 2.27
C SER A 185 17.17 -6.13 1.25
N SER A 186 16.82 -7.32 0.75
CA SER A 186 17.58 -8.00 -0.29
C SER A 186 17.60 -7.18 -1.59
N TYR A 187 16.44 -6.65 -2.01
CA TYR A 187 16.37 -5.76 -3.18
C TYR A 187 17.22 -4.50 -2.98
N ALA A 188 17.10 -3.85 -1.83
CA ALA A 188 17.85 -2.63 -1.52
C ALA A 188 19.37 -2.88 -1.53
N ALA A 189 19.82 -4.02 -1.00
CA ALA A 189 21.23 -4.39 -1.01
C ALA A 189 21.80 -4.57 -2.42
N THR A 190 21.00 -5.02 -3.39
CA THR A 190 21.44 -5.08 -4.80
C THR A 190 21.52 -3.69 -5.44
N ARG A 191 20.87 -2.68 -4.84
CA ARG A 191 20.94 -1.29 -5.31
C ARG A 191 22.15 -0.57 -4.72
N THR A 192 22.16 -0.40 -3.42
CA THR A 192 23.30 0.15 -2.67
C THR A 192 23.29 -0.32 -1.22
N PRO A 193 24.47 -0.52 -0.61
CA PRO A 193 24.56 -0.84 0.82
C PRO A 193 23.95 0.26 1.71
N GLU A 194 24.08 1.52 1.31
CA GLU A 194 23.57 2.67 2.07
C GLU A 194 22.04 2.63 2.18
N LEU A 195 21.33 2.23 1.10
CA LEU A 195 19.89 2.09 1.13
C LEU A 195 19.47 0.95 2.05
N ALA A 196 20.13 -0.21 1.96
CA ALA A 196 19.84 -1.35 2.83
C ALA A 196 20.04 -0.99 4.32
N ASN A 197 21.12 -0.32 4.66
CA ASN A 197 21.40 0.13 6.03
C ASN A 197 20.38 1.15 6.53
N TRP A 198 19.95 2.08 5.67
CA TRP A 198 18.94 3.06 6.02
C TRP A 198 17.59 2.40 6.28
N ILE A 199 17.18 1.46 5.43
CA ILE A 199 15.93 0.69 5.59
C ILE A 199 15.93 -0.05 6.92
N ALA A 200 17.03 -0.73 7.27
CA ALA A 200 17.16 -1.48 8.51
C ALA A 200 16.96 -0.63 9.79
N THR A 201 17.14 0.68 9.70
CA THR A 201 17.03 1.60 10.84
C THR A 201 15.80 2.51 10.80
N HIS A 202 15.15 2.67 9.64
CA HIS A 202 14.07 3.63 9.44
C HIS A 202 12.77 3.03 8.92
N ALA A 203 12.76 1.74 8.56
CA ALA A 203 11.54 1.05 8.20
C ALA A 203 11.21 -0.03 9.24
N ALA A 204 9.92 -0.17 9.56
CA ALA A 204 9.40 -1.29 10.34
C ALA A 204 8.44 -2.11 9.46
N PHE A 205 8.46 -3.45 9.59
CA PHE A 205 7.69 -4.38 8.79
C PHE A 205 6.84 -5.32 9.64
#